data_b62e635439a6887e7faa05b54db6c2a5
#
_entry.id   b62e635439a6887e7faa05b54db6c2a5
#
_cell.length_a   1.000
_cell.length_b   1.000
_cell.length_c   1.000
_cell.angle_alpha   90.00
_cell.angle_beta   90.00
_cell.angle_gamma   90.00
#
_symmetry.space_group_name_H-M   'P 1'
#
loop_
_entity.id
_entity.type
_entity.pdbx_description
1 polymer ?
#
loop_
_entity_poly.entity_id
_entity_poly.type
_entity_poly.pdbx_seq_one_letter_code
_entity_poly.pdbx_strand_id
1 'polypeptide(L)'
;MIQIDGGQGEGGGQVLRAALTLGAIRGTPVHIRGIRARRKVPGLQAQHLTAVKALVEICGAVAEGASLGSQVLMFTPGRIRPGEYDFDIGTAGSVSLVLQAILLPLATSGGASRVWVTGGTHVPWSPPTDYLQEVWFPALARMGVQARLEVERWGFFPRGGGRICVEIAGRAALSAVTLVRQPRGAALRGVSAVARLPRSVAERQCARARERLELAGYSGEFAVREVDALDPGDFLSLVAEDETRCAGFSGLGERGKSAEALADDVVQGFLEFAGADAGCDPHLADQLILPMALAAGTSRLTTSRVTSHLLTTIALAQQILGCPVQVSGEIGKPGSVTIEGVGPRRDSAQRGFGPPPAVEAAGGPSQDSSSRPPCPSLSALASVVRKAKAADGPPIQRLLAHFAVRGELLPRTLNEVYRNLRDFFVCAVDGEVVGVCALSLYWEDLAEVRSLAVHEAYGGKGLGKALVTACLEEATALGVRRVFALTYRPGFFEQLGFRTLDKRELPQKIWKDCIRCAKFTCCDETALICETTPAARAGDQ
;
A
#
# COMPACT_ATOMS: atom_id res chain seq x y z
N MET A 1 26.41 4.65 -0.90
CA MET A 1 24.95 4.66 -1.16
C MET A 1 24.58 3.42 -1.95
N ILE A 2 23.60 2.66 -1.47
CA ILE A 2 23.14 1.42 -2.14
C ILE A 2 21.96 1.77 -3.06
N GLN A 3 22.02 1.32 -4.32
CA GLN A 3 20.94 1.50 -5.29
C GLN A 3 20.02 0.29 -5.23
N ILE A 4 18.72 0.52 -5.07
CA ILE A 4 17.69 -0.54 -4.96
C ILE A 4 16.63 -0.32 -6.06
N ASP A 5 16.34 -1.38 -6.81
CA ASP A 5 15.16 -1.41 -7.68
C ASP A 5 13.93 -1.79 -6.85
N GLY A 6 13.06 -0.82 -6.58
CA GLY A 6 11.81 -1.02 -5.85
C GLY A 6 10.78 -1.88 -6.60
N GLY A 7 11.02 -2.17 -7.88
CA GLY A 7 10.24 -3.09 -8.71
C GLY A 7 10.76 -4.52 -8.72
N GLN A 8 11.89 -4.84 -8.07
CA GLN A 8 12.45 -6.21 -8.07
C GLN A 8 11.56 -7.22 -7.36
N GLY A 9 11.65 -8.48 -7.76
CA GLY A 9 10.82 -9.56 -7.23
C GLY A 9 9.33 -9.25 -7.41
N GLU A 10 8.56 -9.25 -6.33
CA GLU A 10 7.14 -8.87 -6.36
C GLU A 10 6.88 -7.37 -6.53
N GLY A 11 7.91 -6.52 -6.40
CA GLY A 11 7.77 -5.08 -6.55
C GLY A 11 6.79 -4.44 -5.57
N GLY A 12 6.68 -5.00 -4.35
CA GLY A 12 5.77 -4.55 -3.30
C GLY A 12 6.40 -3.58 -2.29
N GLY A 13 5.64 -3.23 -1.24
CA GLY A 13 6.12 -2.40 -0.14
C GLY A 13 7.20 -3.08 0.73
N GLN A 14 7.38 -4.38 0.60
CA GLN A 14 8.40 -5.15 1.30
C GLN A 14 9.82 -4.71 0.92
N VAL A 15 10.08 -4.48 -0.38
CA VAL A 15 11.39 -3.98 -0.85
C VAL A 15 11.76 -2.69 -0.14
N LEU A 16 10.82 -1.74 -0.08
CA LEU A 16 11.01 -0.48 0.63
C LEU A 16 11.33 -0.70 2.12
N ARG A 17 10.48 -1.45 2.82
CA ARG A 17 10.64 -1.68 4.27
C ARG A 17 11.97 -2.36 4.59
N ALA A 18 12.29 -3.44 3.89
CA ALA A 18 13.54 -4.18 4.10
C ALA A 18 14.78 -3.30 3.85
N ALA A 19 14.79 -2.54 2.75
CA ALA A 19 15.90 -1.65 2.41
C ALA A 19 16.09 -0.54 3.45
N LEU A 20 15.00 0.08 3.92
CA LEU A 20 15.06 1.13 4.94
C LEU A 20 15.49 0.59 6.31
N THR A 21 14.93 -0.56 6.73
CA THR A 21 15.32 -1.23 7.99
C THR A 21 16.80 -1.55 8.02
N LEU A 22 17.32 -2.20 6.97
CA LEU A 22 18.73 -2.56 6.88
C LEU A 22 19.62 -1.32 6.72
N GLY A 23 19.20 -0.34 5.92
CA GLY A 23 19.90 0.94 5.77
C GLY A 23 20.04 1.67 7.11
N ALA A 24 18.96 1.73 7.91
CA ALA A 24 18.95 2.36 9.22
C ALA A 24 19.90 1.65 10.20
N ILE A 25 19.83 0.31 10.32
CA ILE A 25 20.69 -0.47 11.24
C ILE A 25 22.16 -0.39 10.84
N ARG A 26 22.45 -0.40 9.54
CA ARG A 26 23.84 -0.35 9.02
C ARG A 26 24.39 1.06 8.91
N GLY A 27 23.56 2.10 9.12
CA GLY A 27 23.95 3.49 8.90
C GLY A 27 24.36 3.75 7.44
N THR A 28 23.75 3.06 6.49
CA THR A 28 24.11 3.10 5.07
C THR A 28 23.02 3.79 4.26
N PRO A 29 23.34 4.87 3.52
CA PRO A 29 22.36 5.52 2.65
C PRO A 29 21.86 4.58 1.56
N VAL A 30 20.54 4.60 1.31
CA VAL A 30 19.88 3.83 0.26
C VAL A 30 19.13 4.76 -0.69
N HIS A 31 19.19 4.44 -1.99
CA HIS A 31 18.43 5.11 -3.04
C HIS A 31 17.54 4.09 -3.72
N ILE A 32 16.24 4.24 -3.57
CA ILE A 32 15.24 3.30 -4.09
C ILE A 32 14.55 3.96 -5.28
N ARG A 33 14.51 3.29 -6.42
CA ARG A 33 13.80 3.73 -7.64
C ARG A 33 12.75 2.71 -8.03
N GLY A 34 11.70 3.14 -8.70
CA GLY A 34 10.63 2.25 -9.13
C GLY A 34 9.83 1.66 -7.96
N ILE A 35 9.67 2.42 -6.86
CA ILE A 35 8.90 1.97 -5.69
C ILE A 35 7.51 1.53 -6.12
N ARG A 36 7.21 0.23 -5.90
CA ARG A 36 5.92 -0.39 -6.26
C ARG A 36 5.51 -0.18 -7.72
N ALA A 37 6.47 -0.06 -8.65
CA ALA A 37 6.22 0.24 -10.06
C ALA A 37 5.29 -0.78 -10.75
N ARG A 38 5.33 -2.05 -10.29
CA ARG A 38 4.50 -3.16 -10.85
C ARG A 38 3.14 -3.31 -10.17
N ARG A 39 2.83 -2.50 -9.15
CA ARG A 39 1.55 -2.57 -8.44
C ARG A 39 0.51 -1.69 -9.13
N LYS A 40 -0.77 -2.05 -8.98
CA LYS A 40 -1.92 -1.31 -9.53
C LYS A 40 -1.89 0.18 -9.19
N VAL A 41 -1.40 0.53 -7.99
CA VAL A 41 -1.12 1.92 -7.58
C VAL A 41 0.37 2.00 -7.21
N PRO A 42 1.23 2.48 -8.11
CA PRO A 42 2.66 2.60 -7.86
C PRO A 42 2.98 3.67 -6.80
N GLY A 43 4.23 3.66 -6.34
CA GLY A 43 4.76 4.65 -5.41
C GLY A 43 4.33 4.44 -3.95
N LEU A 44 4.75 5.35 -3.09
CA LEU A 44 4.46 5.33 -1.66
C LEU A 44 2.96 5.51 -1.40
N GLN A 45 2.36 4.60 -0.66
CA GLN A 45 1.01 4.74 -0.11
C GLN A 45 1.10 5.18 1.36
N ALA A 46 -0.02 5.52 2.01
CA ALA A 46 -0.05 6.04 3.37
C ALA A 46 0.83 5.23 4.36
N GLN A 47 0.64 3.91 4.46
CA GLN A 47 1.45 3.05 5.34
C GLN A 47 2.95 3.03 4.98
N HIS A 48 3.31 3.16 3.70
CA HIS A 48 4.70 3.22 3.27
C HIS A 48 5.34 4.54 3.66
N LEU A 49 4.61 5.64 3.45
CA LEU A 49 5.04 6.97 3.84
C LEU A 49 5.18 7.09 5.37
N THR A 50 4.26 6.48 6.13
CA THR A 50 4.36 6.43 7.59
C THR A 50 5.59 5.64 8.03
N ALA A 51 5.90 4.50 7.41
CA ALA A 51 7.13 3.75 7.71
C ALA A 51 8.41 4.57 7.41
N VAL A 52 8.43 5.34 6.30
CA VAL A 52 9.53 6.26 5.99
C VAL A 52 9.65 7.35 7.06
N LYS A 53 8.54 8.04 7.38
CA LYS A 53 8.51 9.11 8.40
C LYS A 53 8.93 8.60 9.77
N ALA A 54 8.46 7.42 10.17
CA ALA A 54 8.83 6.79 11.42
C ALA A 54 10.35 6.53 11.50
N LEU A 55 10.95 6.01 10.44
CA LEU A 55 12.40 5.81 10.41
C LEU A 55 13.17 7.14 10.34
N VAL A 56 12.64 8.17 9.67
CA VAL A 56 13.23 9.52 9.67
C VAL A 56 13.26 10.06 11.10
N GLU A 57 12.19 9.95 11.84
CA GLU A 57 12.11 10.44 13.22
C GLU A 57 13.01 9.62 14.17
N ILE A 58 12.91 8.29 14.12
CA ILE A 58 13.68 7.37 14.96
C ILE A 58 15.19 7.52 14.75
N CYS A 59 15.62 7.71 13.50
CA CYS A 59 17.06 7.78 13.17
C CYS A 59 17.58 9.21 13.05
N GLY A 60 16.75 10.25 13.07
CA GLY A 60 17.14 11.58 12.64
C GLY A 60 17.66 11.58 11.19
N ALA A 61 17.01 10.80 10.33
CA ALA A 61 17.42 10.59 8.94
C ALA A 61 16.98 11.76 8.05
N VAL A 62 17.67 11.92 6.90
CA VAL A 62 17.22 12.78 5.80
C VAL A 62 16.57 11.89 4.74
N ALA A 63 15.36 12.24 4.30
CA ALA A 63 14.65 11.50 3.27
C ALA A 63 14.13 12.45 2.18
N GLU A 64 14.67 12.31 0.96
CA GLU A 64 14.20 13.02 -0.21
C GLU A 64 13.24 12.14 -1.02
N GLY A 65 12.16 12.72 -1.52
CA GLY A 65 11.11 11.97 -2.23
C GLY A 65 10.10 11.28 -1.30
N ALA A 66 10.07 11.60 -0.01
CA ALA A 66 9.13 11.06 0.97
C ALA A 66 7.75 11.72 0.85
N SER A 67 7.04 11.48 -0.25
CA SER A 67 5.68 11.97 -0.51
C SER A 67 4.78 10.87 -1.08
N LEU A 68 3.46 11.01 -0.90
CA LEU A 68 2.50 10.06 -1.46
C LEU A 68 2.66 9.94 -2.97
N GLY A 69 2.65 8.70 -3.47
CA GLY A 69 2.81 8.39 -4.88
C GLY A 69 4.25 8.45 -5.40
N SER A 70 5.21 8.92 -4.60
CA SER A 70 6.61 8.94 -5.03
C SER A 70 7.14 7.55 -5.35
N GLN A 71 7.78 7.41 -6.49
CA GLN A 71 8.44 6.18 -6.93
C GLN A 71 9.96 6.20 -6.71
N VAL A 72 10.49 7.29 -6.20
CA VAL A 72 11.91 7.45 -5.89
C VAL A 72 12.04 7.93 -4.46
N LEU A 73 12.94 7.33 -3.70
CA LEU A 73 13.26 7.73 -2.33
C LEU A 73 14.77 7.64 -2.12
N MET A 74 15.36 8.73 -1.66
CA MET A 74 16.71 8.75 -1.12
C MET A 74 16.60 8.83 0.40
N PHE A 75 17.20 7.89 1.11
CA PHE A 75 17.18 7.83 2.57
C PHE A 75 18.59 7.76 3.10
N THR A 76 18.98 8.78 3.86
CA THR A 76 20.29 8.88 4.53
C THR A 76 20.06 8.76 6.03
N PRO A 77 20.33 7.59 6.64
CA PRO A 77 20.09 7.37 8.05
C PRO A 77 21.07 8.14 8.92
N GLY A 78 20.58 8.66 10.04
CA GLY A 78 21.37 9.14 11.15
C GLY A 78 21.51 8.06 12.24
N ARG A 79 21.58 8.50 13.50
CA ARG A 79 21.68 7.59 14.66
C ARG A 79 20.31 7.18 15.15
N ILE A 80 20.07 5.89 15.33
CA ILE A 80 18.84 5.37 15.94
C ILE A 80 18.78 5.82 17.40
N ARG A 81 17.65 6.40 17.79
CA ARG A 81 17.37 6.91 19.12
C ARG A 81 16.26 6.07 19.77
N PRO A 82 16.50 5.49 20.96
CA PRO A 82 15.41 4.93 21.74
C PRO A 82 14.53 6.06 22.28
N GLY A 83 13.23 5.79 22.51
CA GLY A 83 12.30 6.80 23.01
C GLY A 83 10.84 6.39 22.87
N GLU A 84 9.96 7.35 23.05
CA GLU A 84 8.51 7.20 22.87
C GLU A 84 8.11 7.83 21.54
N TYR A 85 7.32 7.10 20.76
CA TYR A 85 6.92 7.48 19.40
C TYR A 85 5.43 7.21 19.18
N ASP A 86 4.75 8.09 18.47
CA ASP A 86 3.34 7.92 18.10
C ASP A 86 3.14 8.20 16.60
N PHE A 87 2.71 7.18 15.86
CA PHE A 87 2.55 7.25 14.42
C PHE A 87 1.10 6.97 14.03
N ASP A 88 0.49 7.89 13.30
CA ASP A 88 -0.83 7.70 12.70
C ASP A 88 -0.69 7.53 11.18
N ILE A 89 -1.24 6.43 10.66
CA ILE A 89 -1.27 6.16 9.21
C ILE A 89 -2.33 7.01 8.52
N GLY A 90 -3.36 7.46 9.26
CA GLY A 90 -4.48 8.25 8.76
C GLY A 90 -5.45 7.49 7.85
N THR A 91 -5.28 6.18 7.71
CA THR A 91 -6.10 5.26 6.89
C THR A 91 -6.12 3.88 7.51
N ALA A 92 -6.86 2.93 6.91
CA ALA A 92 -6.78 1.51 7.26
C ALA A 92 -5.46 0.83 6.82
N GLY A 93 -4.39 1.60 6.60
CA GLY A 93 -3.07 1.05 6.34
C GLY A 93 -2.58 0.21 7.53
N SER A 94 -1.83 -0.85 7.24
CA SER A 94 -1.44 -1.84 8.25
C SER A 94 -0.43 -1.31 9.27
N VAL A 95 -0.82 -1.34 10.56
CA VAL A 95 0.08 -1.04 11.68
C VAL A 95 1.23 -2.06 11.76
N SER A 96 0.95 -3.32 11.45
CA SER A 96 1.94 -4.41 11.45
C SER A 96 3.07 -4.18 10.46
N LEU A 97 2.75 -3.66 9.26
CA LEU A 97 3.75 -3.35 8.25
C LEU A 97 4.61 -2.13 8.61
N VAL A 98 4.07 -1.14 9.32
CA VAL A 98 4.87 -0.04 9.87
C VAL A 98 5.79 -0.57 10.97
N LEU A 99 5.26 -1.38 11.89
CA LEU A 99 6.04 -1.99 12.96
C LEU A 99 7.19 -2.84 12.44
N GLN A 100 6.99 -3.64 11.38
CA GLN A 100 8.05 -4.42 10.76
C GLN A 100 9.24 -3.58 10.27
N ALA A 101 9.01 -2.33 9.87
CA ALA A 101 10.10 -1.46 9.44
C ALA A 101 10.93 -0.93 10.60
N ILE A 102 10.32 -0.68 11.77
CA ILE A 102 10.95 0.03 12.88
C ILE A 102 11.38 -0.86 14.05
N LEU A 103 10.82 -2.07 14.17
CA LEU A 103 11.09 -2.95 15.31
C LEU A 103 12.57 -3.32 15.45
N LEU A 104 13.20 -3.84 14.39
CA LEU A 104 14.61 -4.24 14.45
C LEU A 104 15.56 -3.06 14.69
N PRO A 105 15.41 -1.89 14.03
CA PRO A 105 16.14 -0.69 14.38
C PRO A 105 16.05 -0.34 15.87
N LEU A 106 14.86 -0.29 16.44
CA LEU A 106 14.66 0.03 17.86
C LEU A 106 15.17 -1.08 18.79
N ALA A 107 14.94 -2.35 18.45
CA ALA A 107 15.41 -3.47 19.24
C ALA A 107 16.96 -3.53 19.33
N THR A 108 17.66 -3.12 18.28
CA THR A 108 19.13 -3.05 18.26
C THR A 108 19.69 -1.72 18.76
N SER A 109 18.83 -0.77 19.14
CA SER A 109 19.22 0.54 19.68
C SER A 109 19.76 0.46 21.10
N GLY A 110 20.33 1.57 21.60
CA GLY A 110 21.00 1.63 22.90
C GLY A 110 20.08 1.60 24.14
N GLY A 111 18.75 1.59 24.01
CA GLY A 111 17.81 1.65 25.11
C GLY A 111 16.39 1.21 24.74
N ALA A 112 15.51 1.18 25.76
CA ALA A 112 14.12 0.80 25.58
C ALA A 112 13.33 1.85 24.80
N SER A 113 12.30 1.40 24.09
CA SER A 113 11.39 2.26 23.35
C SER A 113 9.94 1.82 23.55
N ARG A 114 9.02 2.78 23.45
CA ARG A 114 7.59 2.54 23.42
C ARG A 114 7.00 3.22 22.17
N VAL A 115 6.25 2.46 21.39
CA VAL A 115 5.73 2.94 20.11
C VAL A 115 4.24 2.70 20.02
N TRP A 116 3.49 3.75 19.73
CA TRP A 116 2.10 3.64 19.34
C TRP A 116 1.97 3.75 17.82
N VAL A 117 1.10 2.91 17.24
CA VAL A 117 0.76 3.00 15.82
C VAL A 117 -0.75 2.92 15.67
N THR A 118 -1.33 3.92 14.99
CA THR A 118 -2.76 3.98 14.68
C THR A 118 -2.99 3.66 13.20
N GLY A 119 -3.96 2.75 12.91
CA GLY A 119 -4.27 2.33 11.53
C GLY A 119 -5.14 1.09 11.47
N GLY A 120 -4.88 0.20 10.52
CA GLY A 120 -5.51 -1.11 10.42
C GLY A 120 -4.73 -2.18 11.16
N THR A 121 -5.34 -2.86 12.12
CA THR A 121 -4.73 -3.97 12.88
C THR A 121 -5.01 -5.32 12.23
N HIS A 122 -6.19 -5.44 11.62
CA HIS A 122 -6.69 -6.64 10.95
C HIS A 122 -7.20 -6.23 9.57
N VAL A 123 -6.28 -6.14 8.62
CA VAL A 123 -6.59 -5.67 7.26
C VAL A 123 -5.94 -6.58 6.21
N PRO A 124 -6.53 -6.68 5.02
CA PRO A 124 -6.00 -7.56 3.96
C PRO A 124 -4.55 -7.26 3.59
N TRP A 125 -3.84 -8.29 3.14
CA TRP A 125 -2.46 -8.22 2.63
C TRP A 125 -1.40 -7.82 3.66
N SER A 126 -1.69 -8.08 4.92
CA SER A 126 -0.75 -7.85 6.02
C SER A 126 -0.98 -8.85 7.15
N PRO A 127 0.07 -9.18 7.94
CA PRO A 127 -0.12 -10.00 9.12
C PRO A 127 -1.02 -9.26 10.13
N PRO A 128 -2.04 -9.91 10.69
CA PRO A 128 -2.83 -9.35 11.77
C PRO A 128 -1.99 -9.22 13.04
N THR A 129 -2.42 -8.39 13.98
CA THR A 129 -1.67 -8.16 15.22
C THR A 129 -1.53 -9.41 16.08
N ASP A 130 -2.53 -10.29 16.07
CA ASP A 130 -2.47 -11.59 16.76
C ASP A 130 -1.33 -12.47 16.23
N TYR A 131 -1.09 -12.47 14.92
CA TYR A 131 0.04 -13.17 14.34
C TYR A 131 1.39 -12.59 14.82
N LEU A 132 1.47 -11.28 14.99
CA LEU A 132 2.69 -10.67 15.55
C LEU A 132 2.91 -11.10 16.99
N GLN A 133 1.86 -11.09 17.82
CA GLN A 133 1.93 -11.44 19.24
C GLN A 133 2.24 -12.93 19.46
N GLU A 134 1.56 -13.79 18.72
CA GLU A 134 1.56 -15.24 19.00
C GLU A 134 2.59 -16.02 18.18
N VAL A 135 3.12 -15.44 17.10
CA VAL A 135 4.03 -16.14 16.18
C VAL A 135 5.35 -15.40 15.99
N TRP A 136 5.29 -14.15 15.51
CA TRP A 136 6.50 -13.44 15.13
C TRP A 136 7.34 -12.99 16.32
N PHE A 137 6.73 -12.43 17.37
CA PHE A 137 7.46 -12.01 18.57
C PHE A 137 8.08 -13.19 19.34
N PRO A 138 7.40 -14.33 19.55
CA PRO A 138 8.02 -15.51 20.13
C PRO A 138 9.22 -16.01 19.31
N ALA A 139 9.15 -16.00 17.98
CA ALA A 139 10.27 -16.36 17.13
C ALA A 139 11.45 -15.36 17.26
N LEU A 140 11.17 -14.06 17.32
CA LEU A 140 12.17 -13.02 17.54
C LEU A 140 12.79 -13.08 18.95
N ALA A 141 12.01 -13.44 19.96
CA ALA A 141 12.51 -13.61 21.34
C ALA A 141 13.63 -14.66 21.43
N ARG A 142 13.54 -15.73 20.64
CA ARG A 142 14.60 -16.76 20.53
C ARG A 142 15.88 -16.22 19.89
N MET A 143 15.75 -15.16 19.11
CA MET A 143 16.89 -14.47 18.51
C MET A 143 17.43 -13.34 19.39
N GLY A 144 16.88 -13.16 20.60
CA GLY A 144 17.31 -12.14 21.56
C GLY A 144 16.55 -10.80 21.47
N VAL A 145 15.50 -10.69 20.66
CA VAL A 145 14.64 -9.51 20.62
C VAL A 145 13.53 -9.65 21.66
N GLN A 146 13.46 -8.72 22.59
CA GLN A 146 12.38 -8.67 23.59
C GLN A 146 11.45 -7.52 23.26
N ALA A 147 10.21 -7.85 22.91
CA ALA A 147 9.16 -6.90 22.63
C ALA A 147 7.79 -7.43 23.09
N ARG A 148 6.91 -6.53 23.49
CA ARG A 148 5.53 -6.80 23.88
C ARG A 148 4.61 -5.90 23.10
N LEU A 149 3.56 -6.47 22.52
CA LEU A 149 2.52 -5.76 21.79
C LEU A 149 1.21 -5.83 22.57
N GLU A 150 0.52 -4.70 22.69
CA GLU A 150 -0.84 -4.59 23.21
C GLU A 150 -1.72 -3.96 22.13
N VAL A 151 -2.90 -4.55 21.90
CA VAL A 151 -3.91 -3.98 21.01
C VAL A 151 -4.89 -3.17 21.84
N GLU A 152 -4.75 -1.84 21.82
CA GLU A 152 -5.63 -0.93 22.56
C GLU A 152 -7.00 -0.83 21.91
N ARG A 153 -7.06 -0.91 20.57
CA ARG A 153 -8.29 -0.89 19.78
C ARG A 153 -8.09 -1.64 18.46
N TRP A 154 -9.09 -2.41 18.07
CA TRP A 154 -9.07 -3.11 16.79
C TRP A 154 -9.42 -2.17 15.63
N GLY A 155 -8.87 -2.45 14.45
CA GLY A 155 -9.11 -1.65 13.25
C GLY A 155 -9.20 -2.53 12.01
N PHE A 156 -10.42 -2.57 11.43
CA PHE A 156 -10.71 -3.26 10.18
C PHE A 156 -10.77 -2.25 9.02
N PHE A 157 -10.73 -2.75 7.80
CA PHE A 157 -10.99 -1.95 6.60
C PHE A 157 -12.49 -1.60 6.51
N PRO A 158 -12.91 -0.39 6.03
CA PRO A 158 -12.09 0.60 5.31
C PRO A 158 -11.46 1.73 6.14
N ARG A 159 -11.95 2.05 7.34
CA ARG A 159 -11.48 3.20 8.12
C ARG A 159 -10.23 2.91 8.95
N GLY A 160 -10.08 1.66 9.39
CA GLY A 160 -9.02 1.27 10.31
C GLY A 160 -9.27 1.82 11.70
N GLY A 161 -8.52 2.82 12.12
CA GLY A 161 -8.65 3.48 13.42
C GLY A 161 -8.29 2.58 14.61
N GLY A 162 -7.74 1.40 14.36
CA GLY A 162 -7.15 0.56 15.40
C GLY A 162 -5.87 1.17 15.95
N ARG A 163 -5.49 0.78 17.15
CA ARG A 163 -4.30 1.30 17.82
C ARG A 163 -3.58 0.20 18.56
N ILE A 164 -2.28 0.15 18.38
CA ILE A 164 -1.38 -0.74 19.12
C ILE A 164 -0.38 0.07 19.92
N CYS A 165 0.05 -0.51 21.05
CA CYS A 165 1.22 -0.08 21.82
C CYS A 165 2.26 -1.19 21.79
N VAL A 166 3.52 -0.87 21.49
CA VAL A 166 4.62 -1.84 21.45
C VAL A 166 5.74 -1.35 22.35
N GLU A 167 6.10 -2.16 23.34
CA GLU A 167 7.27 -1.98 24.20
C GLU A 167 8.43 -2.81 23.66
N ILE A 168 9.60 -2.21 23.50
CA ILE A 168 10.80 -2.82 22.93
C ILE A 168 11.96 -2.57 23.89
N ALA A 169 12.60 -3.62 24.38
CA ALA A 169 13.65 -3.51 25.40
C ALA A 169 14.92 -2.80 24.91
N GLY A 170 15.21 -2.85 23.62
CA GLY A 170 16.47 -2.37 23.04
C GLY A 170 17.67 -3.26 23.36
N ARG A 171 18.86 -2.87 22.87
CA ARG A 171 20.14 -3.57 23.09
C ARG A 171 20.13 -5.06 22.69
N ALA A 172 19.25 -5.48 21.78
CA ALA A 172 19.20 -6.86 21.32
C ALA A 172 20.51 -7.26 20.63
N ALA A 173 21.12 -8.30 21.13
CA ALA A 173 22.20 -9.01 20.43
C ALA A 173 21.57 -10.18 19.67
N LEU A 174 21.40 -9.99 18.36
CA LEU A 174 20.73 -11.00 17.54
C LEU A 174 21.58 -12.28 17.44
N SER A 175 20.99 -13.40 17.86
CA SER A 175 21.59 -14.72 17.82
C SER A 175 20.99 -15.56 16.70
N ALA A 176 21.78 -16.48 16.15
CA ALA A 176 21.30 -17.41 15.13
C ALA A 176 20.20 -18.34 15.68
N VAL A 177 19.27 -18.72 14.80
CA VAL A 177 18.15 -19.60 15.13
C VAL A 177 18.10 -20.80 14.18
N THR A 178 17.62 -21.94 14.69
CA THR A 178 17.40 -23.16 13.90
C THR A 178 15.94 -23.59 14.03
N LEU A 179 15.17 -23.51 12.92
CA LEU A 179 13.76 -23.83 12.82
C LEU A 179 13.55 -24.82 11.66
N VAL A 180 13.91 -26.08 11.85
CA VAL A 180 14.02 -27.09 10.76
C VAL A 180 13.07 -28.29 10.90
N ARG A 181 12.26 -28.33 11.95
CA ARG A 181 11.28 -29.41 12.14
C ARG A 181 9.92 -28.87 12.53
N GLN A 182 8.91 -29.62 12.14
CA GLN A 182 7.54 -29.36 12.58
C GLN A 182 7.41 -29.55 14.11
N PRO A 183 6.56 -28.75 14.76
CA PRO A 183 6.09 -29.03 16.11
C PRO A 183 5.29 -30.34 16.11
N ARG A 184 5.86 -31.43 16.56
CA ARG A 184 5.12 -32.68 16.76
C ARG A 184 4.39 -32.62 18.10
N GLY A 185 3.07 -32.85 18.07
CA GLY A 185 2.25 -32.77 19.28
C GLY A 185 1.97 -31.30 19.72
N ALA A 186 2.11 -30.33 18.84
CA ALA A 186 1.79 -28.95 19.13
C ALA A 186 0.33 -28.80 19.58
N ALA A 187 0.12 -28.05 20.64
CA ALA A 187 -1.20 -27.61 21.03
C ALA A 187 -1.73 -26.62 19.97
N LEU A 188 -2.96 -26.84 19.52
CA LEU A 188 -3.62 -25.93 18.59
C LEU A 188 -4.54 -25.00 19.37
N ARG A 189 -4.33 -23.69 19.20
CA ARG A 189 -5.17 -22.67 19.77
C ARG A 189 -5.71 -21.75 18.66
N GLY A 190 -7.00 -21.45 18.72
CA GLY A 190 -7.64 -20.55 17.79
C GLY A 190 -8.41 -19.44 18.48
N VAL A 191 -8.50 -18.31 17.83
CA VAL A 191 -9.34 -17.18 18.24
C VAL A 191 -10.18 -16.75 17.05
N SER A 192 -11.50 -16.73 17.25
CA SER A 192 -12.40 -16.05 16.33
C SER A 192 -12.93 -14.79 16.98
N ALA A 193 -12.81 -13.66 16.28
CA ALA A 193 -13.24 -12.36 16.77
C ALA A 193 -14.20 -11.70 15.79
N VAL A 194 -15.19 -10.99 16.33
CA VAL A 194 -16.16 -10.19 15.57
C VAL A 194 -16.24 -8.78 16.15
N ALA A 195 -16.35 -7.80 15.24
CA ALA A 195 -16.67 -6.42 15.57
C ALA A 195 -17.93 -6.01 14.81
N ARG A 196 -18.93 -5.46 15.50
CA ARG A 196 -20.18 -4.98 14.89
C ARG A 196 -20.88 -6.01 13.99
N LEU A 197 -20.66 -7.27 14.24
CA LEU A 197 -21.31 -8.43 13.62
C LEU A 197 -21.88 -9.33 14.71
N PRO A 198 -22.89 -10.16 14.40
CA PRO A 198 -23.44 -11.11 15.38
C PRO A 198 -22.35 -12.08 15.87
N ARG A 199 -22.29 -12.31 17.18
CA ARG A 199 -21.39 -13.27 17.83
C ARG A 199 -21.47 -14.67 17.19
N SER A 200 -22.64 -15.06 16.69
CA SER A 200 -22.87 -16.33 16.00
C SER A 200 -21.97 -16.53 14.76
N VAL A 201 -21.45 -15.47 14.15
CA VAL A 201 -20.47 -15.58 13.05
C VAL A 201 -19.19 -16.22 13.57
N ALA A 202 -18.64 -15.70 14.68
CA ALA A 202 -17.43 -16.25 15.29
C ALA A 202 -17.66 -17.66 15.85
N GLU A 203 -18.81 -17.94 16.43
CA GLU A 203 -19.18 -19.27 16.93
C GLU A 203 -19.20 -20.31 15.79
N ARG A 204 -19.77 -19.97 14.63
CA ARG A 204 -19.78 -20.83 13.44
C ARG A 204 -18.39 -21.06 12.88
N GLN A 205 -17.53 -20.02 12.84
CA GLN A 205 -16.12 -20.17 12.46
C GLN A 205 -15.41 -21.18 13.38
N CYS A 206 -15.54 -21.02 14.70
CA CYS A 206 -14.94 -21.95 15.67
C CYS A 206 -15.47 -23.38 15.53
N ALA A 207 -16.80 -23.54 15.38
CA ALA A 207 -17.41 -24.87 15.21
C ALA A 207 -16.89 -25.57 13.95
N ARG A 208 -16.84 -24.85 12.82
CA ARG A 208 -16.32 -25.39 11.55
C ARG A 208 -14.83 -25.71 11.62
N ALA A 209 -14.04 -24.87 12.26
CA ALA A 209 -12.60 -25.12 12.40
C ALA A 209 -12.34 -26.38 13.25
N ARG A 210 -13.07 -26.58 14.36
CA ARG A 210 -12.97 -27.82 15.18
C ARG A 210 -13.33 -29.05 14.36
N GLU A 211 -14.48 -29.04 13.69
CA GLU A 211 -14.93 -30.15 12.85
C GLU A 211 -13.87 -30.55 11.82
N ARG A 212 -13.30 -29.58 11.13
CA ARG A 212 -12.27 -29.81 10.10
C ARG A 212 -10.97 -30.36 10.68
N LEU A 213 -10.55 -29.88 11.85
CA LEU A 213 -9.37 -30.39 12.55
C LEU A 213 -9.58 -31.81 13.05
N GLU A 214 -10.72 -32.11 13.66
CA GLU A 214 -11.08 -33.45 14.16
C GLU A 214 -11.11 -34.48 13.03
N LEU A 215 -11.70 -34.15 11.89
CA LEU A 215 -11.69 -35.00 10.70
C LEU A 215 -10.26 -35.29 10.18
N ALA A 216 -9.33 -34.41 10.42
CA ALA A 216 -7.92 -34.57 10.06
C ALA A 216 -7.06 -35.18 11.19
N GLY A 217 -7.66 -35.57 12.33
CA GLY A 217 -6.97 -36.19 13.46
C GLY A 217 -6.27 -35.21 14.40
N TYR A 218 -6.65 -33.93 14.36
CA TYR A 218 -6.14 -32.88 15.25
C TYR A 218 -7.23 -32.41 16.22
N SER A 219 -6.80 -31.88 17.36
CA SER A 219 -7.69 -31.19 18.30
C SER A 219 -7.18 -29.77 18.57
N GLY A 220 -8.08 -28.82 18.76
CA GLY A 220 -7.71 -27.44 19.03
C GLY A 220 -8.73 -26.75 19.94
N GLU A 221 -8.23 -25.84 20.79
CA GLU A 221 -9.06 -24.99 21.62
C GLU A 221 -9.35 -23.68 20.89
N PHE A 222 -10.62 -23.24 20.89
CA PHE A 222 -11.05 -22.02 20.22
C PHE A 222 -11.78 -21.09 21.17
N ALA A 223 -11.35 -19.84 21.22
CA ALA A 223 -12.01 -18.76 21.93
C ALA A 223 -12.79 -17.85 20.98
N VAL A 224 -13.98 -17.43 21.41
CA VAL A 224 -14.79 -16.42 20.70
C VAL A 224 -14.64 -15.08 21.41
N ARG A 225 -14.34 -14.03 20.64
CA ARG A 225 -14.18 -12.65 21.14
C ARG A 225 -15.14 -11.69 20.42
N GLU A 226 -15.74 -10.80 21.18
CA GLU A 226 -16.37 -9.60 20.65
C GLU A 226 -15.43 -8.44 20.93
N VAL A 227 -15.08 -7.67 19.90
CA VAL A 227 -14.08 -6.60 20.01
C VAL A 227 -14.66 -5.28 19.53
N ASP A 228 -14.13 -4.18 20.10
CA ASP A 228 -14.52 -2.85 19.65
C ASP A 228 -13.69 -2.41 18.44
N ALA A 229 -14.38 -1.96 17.41
CA ALA A 229 -13.78 -1.39 16.22
C ALA A 229 -14.72 -0.40 15.54
N LEU A 230 -14.16 0.49 14.71
CA LEU A 230 -14.94 1.48 13.95
C LEU A 230 -15.77 0.83 12.84
N ASP A 231 -15.23 -0.22 12.22
CA ASP A 231 -15.87 -0.94 11.10
C ASP A 231 -16.29 -2.35 11.49
N PRO A 232 -17.33 -2.89 10.85
CA PRO A 232 -17.64 -4.32 10.95
C PRO A 232 -16.47 -5.14 10.44
N GLY A 233 -16.21 -6.26 11.09
CA GLY A 233 -15.18 -7.20 10.67
C GLY A 233 -15.26 -8.50 11.44
N ASP A 234 -14.77 -9.56 10.85
CA ASP A 234 -14.55 -10.84 11.49
C ASP A 234 -13.18 -11.41 11.12
N PHE A 235 -12.67 -12.22 12.00
CA PHE A 235 -11.31 -12.72 11.96
C PHE A 235 -11.25 -14.10 12.60
N LEU A 236 -10.50 -14.99 12.00
CA LEU A 236 -10.15 -16.28 12.61
C LEU A 236 -8.64 -16.47 12.54
N SER A 237 -8.04 -16.88 13.66
CA SER A 237 -6.65 -17.35 13.73
C SER A 237 -6.58 -18.77 14.28
N LEU A 238 -5.55 -19.50 13.86
CA LEU A 238 -5.14 -20.78 14.36
C LEU A 238 -3.62 -20.76 14.56
N VAL A 239 -3.16 -21.04 15.76
CA VAL A 239 -1.74 -21.07 16.11
C VAL A 239 -1.39 -22.49 16.54
N ALA A 240 -0.31 -23.02 15.98
CA ALA A 240 0.30 -24.29 16.37
C ALA A 240 1.52 -23.97 17.23
N GLU A 241 1.47 -24.32 18.51
CA GLU A 241 2.50 -24.00 19.51
C GLU A 241 3.07 -25.25 20.14
N ASP A 242 4.40 -25.30 20.27
CA ASP A 242 5.12 -26.20 21.19
C ASP A 242 6.17 -25.39 21.97
N GLU A 243 6.88 -26.01 22.92
CA GLU A 243 7.89 -25.35 23.75
C GLU A 243 8.98 -24.63 22.93
N THR A 244 9.16 -24.99 21.68
CA THR A 244 10.25 -24.50 20.83
C THR A 244 9.80 -23.69 19.63
N ARG A 245 8.55 -23.76 19.17
CA ARG A 245 8.13 -23.24 17.86
C ARG A 245 6.69 -22.79 17.83
N CYS A 246 6.43 -21.88 16.89
CA CYS A 246 5.13 -21.32 16.69
C CYS A 246 4.87 -21.07 15.19
N ALA A 247 3.75 -21.55 14.68
CA ALA A 247 3.27 -21.26 13.33
C ALA A 247 1.84 -20.75 13.40
N GLY A 248 1.47 -19.81 12.52
CA GLY A 248 0.17 -19.19 12.56
C GLY A 248 -0.51 -19.12 11.21
N PHE A 249 -1.83 -19.32 11.25
CA PHE A 249 -2.71 -19.27 10.09
C PHE A 249 -3.88 -18.36 10.43
N SER A 250 -4.24 -17.46 9.55
CA SER A 250 -5.32 -16.52 9.83
C SER A 250 -6.05 -16.10 8.58
N GLY A 251 -7.30 -15.71 8.76
CA GLY A 251 -8.13 -15.19 7.71
C GLY A 251 -9.01 -14.06 8.20
N LEU A 252 -9.36 -13.17 7.30
CA LEU A 252 -10.31 -12.08 7.51
C LEU A 252 -11.60 -12.38 6.77
N GLY A 253 -12.73 -12.03 7.38
CA GLY A 253 -14.00 -12.07 6.69
C GLY A 253 -14.05 -11.10 5.53
N GLU A 254 -14.71 -11.55 4.48
CA GLU A 254 -14.96 -10.75 3.28
C GLU A 254 -16.46 -10.78 2.95
N ARG A 255 -16.95 -9.71 2.37
CA ARG A 255 -18.37 -9.65 1.98
C ARG A 255 -18.69 -10.76 0.97
N GLY A 256 -19.67 -11.60 1.30
CA GLY A 256 -20.07 -12.76 0.48
C GLY A 256 -19.34 -14.06 0.79
N LYS A 257 -18.35 -14.05 1.70
CA LYS A 257 -17.67 -15.24 2.20
C LYS A 257 -18.37 -15.72 3.49
N SER A 258 -18.77 -17.00 3.54
CA SER A 258 -19.39 -17.54 4.74
C SER A 258 -18.38 -17.74 5.87
N ALA A 259 -18.87 -17.81 7.11
CA ALA A 259 -18.08 -18.12 8.30
C ALA A 259 -17.34 -19.46 8.16
N GLU A 260 -18.00 -20.44 7.60
CA GLU A 260 -17.48 -21.79 7.36
C GLU A 260 -16.37 -21.78 6.30
N ALA A 261 -16.55 -21.03 5.20
CA ALA A 261 -15.54 -20.93 4.14
C ALA A 261 -14.27 -20.26 4.66
N LEU A 262 -14.37 -19.26 5.54
CA LEU A 262 -13.21 -18.67 6.19
C LEU A 262 -12.50 -19.69 7.08
N ALA A 263 -13.23 -20.45 7.86
CA ALA A 263 -12.67 -21.49 8.72
C ALA A 263 -11.98 -22.61 7.91
N ASP A 264 -12.61 -23.01 6.80
CA ASP A 264 -12.01 -24.00 5.87
C ASP A 264 -10.67 -23.52 5.31
N ASP A 265 -10.54 -22.25 4.89
CA ASP A 265 -9.29 -21.69 4.37
C ASP A 265 -8.18 -21.65 5.44
N VAL A 266 -8.51 -21.23 6.66
CA VAL A 266 -7.53 -21.13 7.75
C VAL A 266 -7.03 -22.52 8.14
N VAL A 267 -7.94 -23.49 8.31
CA VAL A 267 -7.57 -24.87 8.63
C VAL A 267 -6.79 -25.53 7.48
N GLN A 268 -7.19 -25.27 6.24
CA GLN A 268 -6.47 -25.78 5.07
C GLN A 268 -5.00 -25.31 5.05
N GLY A 269 -4.75 -24.04 5.35
CA GLY A 269 -3.38 -23.52 5.48
C GLY A 269 -2.56 -24.25 6.55
N PHE A 270 -3.18 -24.57 7.68
CA PHE A 270 -2.53 -25.39 8.72
C PHE A 270 -2.26 -26.82 8.24
N LEU A 271 -3.22 -27.47 7.59
CA LEU A 271 -3.06 -28.87 7.11
C LEU A 271 -1.96 -28.98 6.05
N GLU A 272 -1.84 -28.00 5.15
CA GLU A 272 -0.72 -27.94 4.19
C GLU A 272 0.64 -27.81 4.89
N PHE A 273 0.71 -26.97 5.91
CA PHE A 273 1.90 -26.86 6.74
C PHE A 273 2.18 -28.16 7.50
N ALA A 274 1.15 -28.74 8.10
CA ALA A 274 1.26 -29.99 8.84
C ALA A 274 1.76 -31.16 7.97
N GLY A 275 1.43 -31.19 6.70
CA GLY A 275 1.90 -32.20 5.74
C GLY A 275 3.33 -31.99 5.22
N ALA A 276 3.93 -30.82 5.42
CA ALA A 276 5.18 -30.46 4.76
C ALA A 276 6.46 -30.68 5.60
N ASP A 277 6.37 -31.16 6.83
CA ASP A 277 7.51 -31.33 7.77
C ASP A 277 8.41 -30.07 7.86
N ALA A 278 7.79 -28.89 7.93
CA ALA A 278 8.46 -27.60 7.94
C ALA A 278 8.61 -27.05 9.36
N GLY A 279 9.64 -26.23 9.59
CA GLY A 279 9.86 -25.55 10.87
C GLY A 279 9.11 -24.22 11.02
N CYS A 280 8.71 -23.60 9.90
CA CYS A 280 8.02 -22.31 9.85
C CYS A 280 6.87 -22.33 8.85
N ASP A 281 5.79 -21.61 9.14
CA ASP A 281 4.83 -21.25 8.13
C ASP A 281 5.46 -20.29 7.08
N PRO A 282 4.87 -20.13 5.89
CA PRO A 282 5.45 -19.33 4.82
C PRO A 282 5.66 -17.86 5.18
N HIS A 283 4.79 -17.28 6.03
CA HIS A 283 4.86 -15.88 6.42
C HIS A 283 5.95 -15.64 7.48
N LEU A 284 6.10 -16.56 8.44
CA LEU A 284 7.18 -16.49 9.42
C LEU A 284 8.54 -16.60 8.73
N ALA A 285 8.66 -17.50 7.76
CA ALA A 285 9.89 -17.65 6.99
C ALA A 285 10.32 -16.35 6.32
N ASP A 286 9.38 -15.61 5.69
CA ASP A 286 9.65 -14.30 5.06
C ASP A 286 10.16 -13.27 6.09
N GLN A 287 9.52 -13.23 7.26
CA GLN A 287 9.76 -12.21 8.28
C GLN A 287 11.03 -12.43 9.08
N LEU A 288 11.56 -13.67 9.10
CA LEU A 288 12.79 -14.01 9.81
C LEU A 288 14.07 -13.76 9.01
N ILE A 289 13.98 -13.50 7.70
CA ILE A 289 15.18 -13.30 6.86
C ILE A 289 16.04 -12.14 7.34
N LEU A 290 15.43 -10.97 7.63
CA LEU A 290 16.20 -9.81 8.08
C LEU A 290 16.87 -10.03 9.45
N PRO A 291 16.18 -10.49 10.50
CA PRO A 291 16.85 -10.79 11.76
C PRO A 291 17.90 -11.89 11.65
N MET A 292 17.68 -12.94 10.83
CA MET A 292 18.68 -13.99 10.57
C MET A 292 19.93 -13.43 9.87
N ALA A 293 19.76 -12.55 8.89
CA ALA A 293 20.87 -11.92 8.19
C ALA A 293 21.68 -10.96 9.08
N LEU A 294 21.05 -10.38 10.09
CA LEU A 294 21.70 -9.50 11.07
C LEU A 294 22.28 -10.24 12.29
N ALA A 295 21.90 -11.50 12.52
CA ALA A 295 22.34 -12.30 13.67
C ALA A 295 23.81 -12.66 13.58
N ALA A 296 24.41 -12.98 14.71
CA ALA A 296 25.74 -13.64 14.75
C ALA A 296 25.59 -15.14 14.54
N GLY A 297 26.33 -15.71 13.59
CA GLY A 297 26.37 -17.15 13.31
C GLY A 297 25.41 -17.58 12.20
N THR A 298 25.25 -18.91 12.07
CA THR A 298 24.48 -19.52 10.98
C THR A 298 23.07 -19.87 11.44
N SER A 299 22.08 -19.23 10.84
CA SER A 299 20.66 -19.54 11.03
C SER A 299 20.15 -20.50 9.95
N ARG A 300 19.18 -21.35 10.32
CA ARG A 300 18.55 -22.31 9.41
C ARG A 300 17.05 -22.36 9.65
N LEU A 301 16.27 -22.39 8.57
CA LEU A 301 14.83 -22.66 8.63
C LEU A 301 14.39 -23.57 7.48
N THR A 302 13.28 -24.29 7.71
CA THR A 302 12.49 -24.92 6.65
C THR A 302 11.10 -24.33 6.63
N THR A 303 10.51 -24.20 5.45
CA THR A 303 9.16 -23.67 5.27
C THR A 303 8.30 -24.60 4.43
N SER A 304 7.01 -24.63 4.70
CA SER A 304 6.06 -25.43 3.92
C SER A 304 5.89 -24.91 2.48
N ARG A 305 6.30 -23.66 2.22
CA ARG A 305 6.21 -23.08 0.87
C ARG A 305 7.22 -21.95 0.70
N VAL A 306 8.09 -22.07 -0.29
CA VAL A 306 8.93 -20.95 -0.75
C VAL A 306 8.07 -19.92 -1.46
N THR A 307 8.10 -18.68 -1.03
CA THR A 307 7.32 -17.58 -1.59
C THR A 307 8.20 -16.62 -2.40
N SER A 308 7.59 -15.86 -3.31
CA SER A 308 8.30 -14.76 -3.98
C SER A 308 8.73 -13.68 -3.00
N HIS A 309 7.98 -13.48 -1.90
CA HIS A 309 8.34 -12.60 -0.79
C HIS A 309 9.63 -13.03 -0.12
N LEU A 310 9.74 -14.32 0.23
CA LEU A 310 10.94 -14.92 0.80
C LEU A 310 12.17 -14.63 -0.06
N LEU A 311 12.10 -14.98 -1.34
CA LEU A 311 13.22 -14.79 -2.28
C LEU A 311 13.57 -13.31 -2.47
N THR A 312 12.58 -12.43 -2.50
CA THR A 312 12.80 -10.98 -2.61
C THR A 312 13.55 -10.43 -1.39
N THR A 313 13.17 -10.87 -0.16
CA THR A 313 13.83 -10.44 1.07
C THR A 313 15.26 -10.97 1.15
N ILE A 314 15.48 -12.21 0.73
CA ILE A 314 16.83 -12.82 0.65
C ILE A 314 17.72 -12.01 -0.30
N ALA A 315 17.25 -11.71 -1.51
CA ALA A 315 18.01 -10.93 -2.48
C ALA A 315 18.40 -9.54 -1.94
N LEU A 316 17.51 -8.88 -1.21
CA LEU A 316 17.79 -7.60 -0.55
C LEU A 316 18.81 -7.74 0.58
N ALA A 317 18.69 -8.78 1.42
CA ALA A 317 19.65 -9.03 2.49
C ALA A 317 21.05 -9.27 1.91
N GLN A 318 21.17 -10.08 0.86
CA GLN A 318 22.43 -10.31 0.16
C GLN A 318 22.99 -9.02 -0.45
N GLN A 319 22.15 -8.23 -1.13
CA GLN A 319 22.56 -6.99 -1.76
C GLN A 319 23.07 -5.93 -0.76
N ILE A 320 22.39 -5.81 0.39
CA ILE A 320 22.69 -4.75 1.37
C ILE A 320 23.76 -5.18 2.38
N LEU A 321 23.73 -6.43 2.81
CA LEU A 321 24.60 -6.96 3.88
C LEU A 321 25.78 -7.79 3.36
N GLY A 322 25.70 -8.34 2.14
CA GLY A 322 26.68 -9.25 1.59
C GLY A 322 26.70 -10.61 2.28
N CYS A 323 25.64 -10.97 3.02
CA CYS A 323 25.59 -12.23 3.76
C CYS A 323 25.40 -13.44 2.81
N PRO A 324 26.13 -14.54 3.00
CA PRO A 324 25.92 -15.78 2.27
C PRO A 324 24.55 -16.38 2.61
N VAL A 325 23.77 -16.73 1.60
CA VAL A 325 22.47 -17.37 1.74
C VAL A 325 22.37 -18.54 0.77
N GLN A 326 21.98 -19.70 1.30
CA GLN A 326 21.66 -20.89 0.53
C GLN A 326 20.16 -21.12 0.63
N VAL A 327 19.50 -21.32 -0.52
CA VAL A 327 18.07 -21.62 -0.61
C VAL A 327 17.92 -22.95 -1.35
N SER A 328 17.09 -23.84 -0.83
CA SER A 328 16.66 -25.07 -1.49
C SER A 328 15.14 -25.10 -1.58
N GLY A 329 14.60 -25.53 -2.71
CA GLY A 329 13.17 -25.58 -3.01
C GLY A 329 12.76 -24.62 -4.11
N GLU A 330 11.62 -24.92 -4.73
CA GLU A 330 11.01 -24.12 -5.79
C GLU A 330 9.86 -23.24 -5.25
N ILE A 331 9.55 -22.16 -5.93
CA ILE A 331 8.39 -21.32 -5.58
C ILE A 331 7.11 -22.18 -5.54
N GLY A 332 6.36 -22.05 -4.45
CA GLY A 332 5.12 -22.82 -4.22
C GLY A 332 5.34 -24.20 -3.62
N LYS A 333 6.58 -24.66 -3.44
CA LYS A 333 6.96 -25.95 -2.86
C LYS A 333 7.64 -25.76 -1.49
N PRO A 334 7.69 -26.82 -0.65
CA PRO A 334 8.52 -26.80 0.56
C PRO A 334 9.98 -26.51 0.24
N GLY A 335 10.66 -25.84 1.17
CA GLY A 335 12.07 -25.52 0.99
C GLY A 335 12.80 -25.18 2.27
N SER A 336 14.09 -24.89 2.15
CA SER A 336 14.94 -24.53 3.27
C SER A 336 15.80 -23.30 2.95
N VAL A 337 16.15 -22.56 4.00
CA VAL A 337 17.04 -21.42 3.93
C VAL A 337 18.12 -21.55 5.00
N THR A 338 19.37 -21.36 4.59
CA THR A 338 20.52 -21.23 5.50
C THR A 338 21.16 -19.87 5.26
N ILE A 339 21.35 -19.08 6.32
CA ILE A 339 21.92 -17.74 6.27
C ILE A 339 23.10 -17.67 7.23
N GLU A 340 24.26 -17.23 6.73
CA GLU A 340 25.39 -16.82 7.57
C GLU A 340 25.22 -15.32 7.88
N GLY A 341 24.72 -15.02 9.07
CA GLY A 341 24.44 -13.63 9.46
C GLY A 341 25.73 -12.84 9.72
N VAL A 342 25.66 -11.53 9.46
CA VAL A 342 26.83 -10.63 9.53
C VAL A 342 27.21 -10.25 10.96
N GLY A 343 26.34 -10.53 11.94
CA GLY A 343 26.57 -10.15 13.34
C GLY A 343 26.46 -8.63 13.60
N PRO A 344 26.63 -8.21 14.86
CA PRO A 344 26.63 -6.81 15.24
C PRO A 344 27.81 -6.08 14.55
N ARG A 345 27.58 -4.82 14.20
CA ARG A 345 28.65 -3.98 13.66
C ARG A 345 29.76 -3.90 14.71
N ARG A 346 30.97 -4.36 14.39
CA ARG A 346 32.13 -4.05 15.22
C ARG A 346 32.33 -2.54 15.14
N ASP A 347 32.13 -1.84 16.26
CA ASP A 347 32.41 -0.41 16.36
C ASP A 347 33.88 -0.16 16.00
N SER A 348 34.12 0.21 14.76
CA SER A 348 35.32 0.95 14.43
C SER A 348 35.08 2.36 15.00
N ALA A 349 35.85 2.66 16.05
CA ALA A 349 35.85 3.89 16.82
C ALA A 349 35.23 5.10 16.11
N GLN A 350 34.25 5.71 16.78
CA GLN A 350 33.84 7.11 16.68
C GLN A 350 34.54 7.92 15.56
N ARG A 351 34.03 7.83 14.36
CA ARG A 351 34.24 8.92 13.40
C ARG A 351 33.03 9.84 13.55
N GLY A 352 33.26 10.95 14.24
CA GLY A 352 32.33 12.06 14.29
C GLY A 352 32.01 12.51 12.87
N PHE A 353 30.76 12.37 12.47
CA PHE A 353 30.25 13.09 11.33
C PHE A 353 30.05 14.53 11.78
N GLY A 354 30.95 15.42 11.33
CA GLY A 354 30.71 16.84 11.37
C GLY A 354 29.46 17.20 10.56
N PRO A 355 28.84 18.34 10.84
CA PRO A 355 27.67 18.79 10.10
C PRO A 355 28.01 18.90 8.60
N PRO A 356 27.06 18.59 7.69
CA PRO A 356 27.27 18.74 6.27
C PRO A 356 27.59 20.21 5.95
N PRO A 357 28.47 20.48 4.97
CA PRO A 357 28.77 21.84 4.56
C PRO A 357 27.48 22.49 4.03
N ALA A 358 27.26 23.74 4.42
CA ALA A 358 26.20 24.57 3.92
C ALA A 358 26.30 24.67 2.38
N VAL A 359 25.22 24.31 1.69
CA VAL A 359 25.11 24.52 0.25
C VAL A 359 24.83 25.99 0.04
N GLU A 360 25.77 26.70 -0.53
CA GLU A 360 25.58 28.06 -1.01
C GLU A 360 24.50 28.07 -2.11
N ALA A 361 23.55 28.96 -1.93
CA ALA A 361 22.49 29.20 -2.89
C ALA A 361 23.06 29.81 -4.17
N ALA A 362 23.15 29.03 -5.23
CA ALA A 362 23.45 29.53 -6.56
C ALA A 362 22.23 30.31 -7.07
N GLY A 363 22.48 31.58 -7.43
CA GLY A 363 21.51 32.53 -7.93
C GLY A 363 20.76 32.02 -9.16
N GLY A 364 19.44 32.20 -9.15
CA GLY A 364 18.58 31.93 -10.28
C GLY A 364 18.77 32.94 -11.42
N PRO A 365 18.59 32.54 -12.68
CA PRO A 365 18.61 33.46 -13.79
C PRO A 365 17.33 34.29 -13.85
N SER A 366 17.49 35.58 -14.09
CA SER A 366 16.46 36.57 -14.31
C SER A 366 15.51 36.20 -15.45
N GLN A 367 14.21 36.32 -15.18
CA GLN A 367 13.16 36.24 -16.20
C GLN A 367 13.25 37.47 -17.11
N ASP A 368 13.46 37.23 -18.37
CA ASP A 368 13.27 38.22 -19.41
C ASP A 368 11.85 38.09 -19.98
N SER A 369 11.12 39.20 -19.86
CA SER A 369 9.72 39.34 -20.30
C SER A 369 9.74 39.96 -21.67
N SER A 370 9.37 39.24 -22.73
CA SER A 370 8.67 39.81 -23.89
C SER A 370 8.44 38.76 -24.99
N SER A 371 7.19 38.62 -25.33
CA SER A 371 6.54 38.35 -26.61
C SER A 371 5.42 37.32 -26.51
N ARG A 372 4.19 37.81 -26.30
CA ARG A 372 2.98 37.03 -26.51
C ARG A 372 2.58 37.09 -27.98
N PRO A 373 2.33 35.97 -28.65
CA PRO A 373 1.67 35.96 -29.95
C PRO A 373 0.15 36.22 -29.80
N PRO A 374 -0.53 36.79 -30.81
CA PRO A 374 -1.94 37.15 -30.74
C PRO A 374 -2.85 35.90 -30.80
N CYS A 375 -4.00 36.03 -30.13
CA CYS A 375 -4.96 34.95 -29.86
C CYS A 375 -5.89 34.71 -31.09
N PRO A 376 -6.15 33.42 -31.46
CA PRO A 376 -7.12 33.12 -32.52
C PRO A 376 -8.59 33.29 -32.06
N SER A 377 -9.51 33.54 -33.00
CA SER A 377 -10.94 33.76 -32.76
C SER A 377 -11.69 32.47 -32.37
N LEU A 378 -12.85 32.59 -31.70
CA LEU A 378 -13.68 31.49 -31.17
C LEU A 378 -14.04 30.39 -32.20
N SER A 379 -14.19 30.73 -33.49
CA SER A 379 -14.45 29.76 -34.55
C SER A 379 -13.24 28.89 -34.94
N ALA A 380 -12.03 29.39 -34.69
CA ALA A 380 -10.79 28.64 -34.88
C ALA A 380 -10.49 27.68 -33.70
N LEU A 381 -11.09 27.89 -32.54
CA LEU A 381 -10.86 27.08 -31.33
C LEU A 381 -11.60 25.72 -31.34
N ALA A 382 -12.75 25.61 -32.01
CA ALA A 382 -13.47 24.35 -32.19
C ALA A 382 -12.70 23.35 -33.08
N SER A 383 -11.88 23.86 -34.01
CA SER A 383 -11.02 23.02 -34.87
C SER A 383 -9.75 22.46 -34.17
N VAL A 384 -9.52 22.83 -32.92
CA VAL A 384 -8.31 22.49 -32.13
C VAL A 384 -8.56 21.32 -31.16
N VAL A 385 -9.83 20.94 -30.89
CA VAL A 385 -10.18 19.80 -30.05
C VAL A 385 -10.18 18.52 -30.87
N ARG A 386 -9.42 17.53 -30.43
CA ARG A 386 -9.31 16.21 -31.09
C ARG A 386 -9.12 15.08 -30.08
N LYS A 387 -9.33 13.85 -30.51
CA LYS A 387 -8.93 12.68 -29.72
C LYS A 387 -7.43 12.65 -29.46
N ALA A 388 -7.06 12.20 -28.26
CA ALA A 388 -5.67 12.05 -27.89
C ALA A 388 -4.96 10.94 -28.71
N LYS A 389 -3.71 11.21 -29.05
CA LYS A 389 -2.79 10.26 -29.70
C LYS A 389 -1.74 9.78 -28.68
N ALA A 390 -1.02 8.71 -29.00
CA ALA A 390 0.01 8.18 -28.11
C ALA A 390 1.06 9.23 -27.70
N ALA A 391 1.45 10.12 -28.62
CA ALA A 391 2.40 11.20 -28.32
C ALA A 391 1.88 12.22 -27.30
N ASP A 392 0.55 12.34 -27.14
CA ASP A 392 -0.05 13.28 -26.19
C ASP A 392 0.00 12.77 -24.73
N GLY A 393 0.32 11.47 -24.51
CA GLY A 393 0.34 10.88 -23.17
C GLY A 393 1.14 11.66 -22.13
N PRO A 394 2.45 11.95 -22.36
CA PRO A 394 3.25 12.73 -21.44
C PRO A 394 2.76 14.19 -21.24
N PRO A 395 2.36 14.95 -22.28
CA PRO A 395 1.74 16.27 -22.10
C PRO A 395 0.46 16.24 -21.27
N ILE A 396 -0.46 15.29 -21.53
CA ILE A 396 -1.69 15.10 -20.74
C ILE A 396 -1.34 14.89 -19.27
N GLN A 397 -0.41 13.96 -18.99
CA GLN A 397 -0.02 13.65 -17.62
C GLN A 397 0.58 14.86 -16.90
N ARG A 398 1.44 15.66 -17.56
CA ARG A 398 2.01 16.87 -16.97
C ARG A 398 0.92 17.90 -16.65
N LEU A 399 -0.04 18.13 -17.55
CA LEU A 399 -1.13 19.08 -17.34
C LEU A 399 -2.03 18.64 -16.18
N LEU A 400 -2.40 17.35 -16.10
CA LEU A 400 -3.20 16.82 -15.00
C LEU A 400 -2.45 16.86 -13.66
N ALA A 401 -1.14 16.56 -13.66
CA ALA A 401 -0.31 16.63 -12.47
C ALA A 401 -0.22 18.05 -11.89
N HIS A 402 -0.15 19.06 -12.76
CA HIS A 402 -0.12 20.47 -12.36
C HIS A 402 -1.36 20.86 -11.52
N PHE A 403 -2.57 20.44 -11.91
CA PHE A 403 -3.79 20.69 -11.16
C PHE A 403 -3.97 19.74 -9.96
N ALA A 404 -3.41 18.52 -10.03
CA ALA A 404 -3.48 17.57 -8.94
C ALA A 404 -2.67 18.02 -7.71
N VAL A 405 -1.52 18.67 -7.90
CA VAL A 405 -0.71 19.26 -6.80
C VAL A 405 -1.51 20.30 -6.00
N ARG A 406 -2.45 21.00 -6.64
CA ARG A 406 -3.33 22.00 -6.00
C ARG A 406 -4.58 21.37 -5.37
N GLY A 407 -4.77 20.07 -5.48
CA GLY A 407 -5.95 19.38 -4.98
C GLY A 407 -7.23 19.61 -5.81
N GLU A 408 -7.10 20.16 -7.02
CA GLU A 408 -8.23 20.45 -7.92
C GLU A 408 -8.64 19.24 -8.76
N LEU A 409 -7.72 18.28 -8.99
CA LEU A 409 -7.94 17.04 -9.72
C LEU A 409 -7.29 15.84 -9.01
N LEU A 410 -7.79 14.65 -9.28
CA LEU A 410 -7.12 13.42 -8.86
C LEU A 410 -5.85 13.20 -9.72
N PRO A 411 -4.70 12.88 -9.10
CA PRO A 411 -3.47 12.61 -9.83
C PRO A 411 -3.64 11.39 -10.73
N ARG A 412 -3.11 11.47 -11.96
CA ARG A 412 -3.08 10.39 -12.94
C ARG A 412 -1.65 10.04 -13.28
N THR A 413 -1.33 8.75 -13.23
CA THR A 413 -0.04 8.25 -13.72
C THR A 413 0.00 8.20 -15.25
N LEU A 414 1.18 8.25 -15.84
CA LEU A 414 1.34 8.14 -17.30
C LEU A 414 0.75 6.82 -17.83
N ASN A 415 0.85 5.72 -17.08
CA ASN A 415 0.25 4.44 -17.45
C ASN A 415 -1.29 4.49 -17.44
N GLU A 416 -1.91 5.18 -16.48
CA GLU A 416 -3.36 5.38 -16.46
C GLU A 416 -3.82 6.25 -17.64
N VAL A 417 -3.03 7.26 -18.01
CA VAL A 417 -3.29 8.05 -19.22
C VAL A 417 -3.24 7.16 -20.46
N TYR A 418 -2.21 6.32 -20.62
CA TYR A 418 -2.12 5.43 -21.77
C TYR A 418 -3.20 4.35 -21.81
N ARG A 419 -3.57 3.77 -20.68
CA ARG A 419 -4.66 2.76 -20.60
C ARG A 419 -6.02 3.31 -21.01
N ASN A 420 -6.25 4.59 -20.71
CA ASN A 420 -7.50 5.27 -21.01
C ASN A 420 -7.33 6.32 -22.12
N LEU A 421 -6.29 6.20 -22.95
CA LEU A 421 -5.93 7.24 -23.92
C LEU A 421 -7.08 7.57 -24.90
N ARG A 422 -7.87 6.57 -25.24
CA ARG A 422 -9.04 6.72 -26.11
C ARG A 422 -10.18 7.53 -25.49
N ASP A 423 -10.23 7.60 -24.16
CA ASP A 423 -11.23 8.38 -23.45
C ASP A 423 -10.93 9.89 -23.53
N PHE A 424 -9.65 10.26 -23.79
CA PHE A 424 -9.20 11.64 -23.74
C PHE A 424 -9.44 12.41 -25.04
N PHE A 425 -9.93 13.63 -24.84
CA PHE A 425 -9.87 14.73 -25.80
C PHE A 425 -8.80 15.71 -25.38
N VAL A 426 -8.09 16.26 -26.33
CA VAL A 426 -7.04 17.26 -26.12
C VAL A 426 -7.30 18.49 -26.99
N CYS A 427 -6.96 19.64 -26.43
CA CYS A 427 -6.79 20.88 -27.16
C CYS A 427 -5.30 21.18 -27.30
N ALA A 428 -4.79 21.27 -28.51
CA ALA A 428 -3.40 21.58 -28.77
C ALA A 428 -3.27 22.92 -29.52
N VAL A 429 -2.36 23.76 -29.03
CA VAL A 429 -2.00 25.05 -29.65
C VAL A 429 -0.50 25.01 -29.91
N ASP A 430 -0.08 25.29 -31.13
CA ASP A 430 1.33 25.24 -31.59
C ASP A 430 2.03 23.89 -31.29
N GLY A 431 1.26 22.79 -31.32
CA GLY A 431 1.76 21.44 -31.02
C GLY A 431 1.80 21.05 -29.54
N GLU A 432 1.54 21.99 -28.64
CA GLU A 432 1.47 21.74 -27.20
C GLU A 432 0.05 21.49 -26.70
N VAL A 433 -0.14 20.49 -25.84
CA VAL A 433 -1.44 20.19 -25.21
C VAL A 433 -1.69 21.19 -24.09
N VAL A 434 -2.65 22.09 -24.31
CA VAL A 434 -3.03 23.16 -23.40
C VAL A 434 -4.36 22.91 -22.68
N GLY A 435 -5.12 21.91 -23.12
CA GLY A 435 -6.38 21.51 -22.51
C GLY A 435 -6.65 20.03 -22.69
N VAL A 436 -7.31 19.41 -21.74
CA VAL A 436 -7.65 17.99 -21.74
C VAL A 436 -8.97 17.74 -21.04
N CYS A 437 -9.73 16.74 -21.51
CA CYS A 437 -10.94 16.22 -20.88
C CYS A 437 -11.07 14.74 -21.24
N ALA A 438 -11.71 13.94 -20.42
CA ALA A 438 -11.96 12.54 -20.71
C ALA A 438 -13.43 12.17 -20.53
N LEU A 439 -13.95 11.32 -21.44
CA LEU A 439 -15.24 10.66 -21.31
C LEU A 439 -14.99 9.19 -20.90
N SER A 440 -15.48 8.78 -19.74
CA SER A 440 -15.34 7.42 -19.24
C SER A 440 -16.68 6.71 -19.15
N LEU A 441 -16.81 5.60 -19.83
CA LEU A 441 -18.02 4.76 -19.78
C LEU A 441 -18.08 3.97 -18.47
N TYR A 442 -19.23 3.95 -17.81
CA TYR A 442 -19.49 3.19 -16.58
C TYR A 442 -20.51 2.09 -16.77
N TRP A 443 -21.50 2.35 -17.60
CA TRP A 443 -22.56 1.41 -17.96
C TRP A 443 -23.06 1.69 -19.36
N GLU A 444 -23.97 0.89 -19.87
CA GLU A 444 -24.56 1.07 -21.23
C GLU A 444 -25.24 2.42 -21.41
N ASP A 445 -25.75 3.01 -20.33
CA ASP A 445 -26.50 4.26 -20.35
C ASP A 445 -25.84 5.40 -19.53
N LEU A 446 -24.66 5.18 -18.94
CA LEU A 446 -24.03 6.12 -18.01
C LEU A 446 -22.54 6.30 -18.29
N ALA A 447 -22.12 7.56 -18.49
CA ALA A 447 -20.72 7.95 -18.62
C ALA A 447 -20.36 9.12 -17.70
N GLU A 448 -19.07 9.36 -17.53
CA GLU A 448 -18.51 10.47 -16.74
C GLU A 448 -17.64 11.36 -17.61
N VAL A 449 -17.88 12.66 -17.54
CA VAL A 449 -16.91 13.69 -17.93
C VAL A 449 -15.97 13.92 -16.76
N ARG A 450 -14.69 13.62 -16.96
CA ARG A 450 -13.66 13.70 -15.91
C ARG A 450 -12.33 14.26 -16.41
N SER A 451 -11.43 14.57 -15.49
CA SER A 451 -10.07 15.04 -15.79
C SER A 451 -10.06 16.29 -16.71
N LEU A 452 -11.05 17.17 -16.54
CA LEU A 452 -11.08 18.44 -17.26
C LEU A 452 -10.01 19.38 -16.69
N ALA A 453 -9.03 19.75 -17.52
CA ALA A 453 -7.98 20.70 -17.20
C ALA A 453 -7.68 21.60 -18.40
N VAL A 454 -7.52 22.89 -18.15
CA VAL A 454 -7.08 23.86 -19.15
C VAL A 454 -5.99 24.71 -18.50
N HIS A 455 -4.83 24.81 -19.16
CA HIS A 455 -3.71 25.60 -18.68
C HIS A 455 -4.13 27.06 -18.46
N GLU A 456 -3.71 27.68 -17.36
CA GLU A 456 -4.21 29.00 -16.89
C GLU A 456 -4.04 30.10 -17.95
N ALA A 457 -2.93 30.11 -18.70
CA ALA A 457 -2.70 31.06 -19.79
C ALA A 457 -3.77 31.01 -20.90
N TYR A 458 -4.54 29.92 -20.95
CA TYR A 458 -5.60 29.67 -21.92
C TYR A 458 -7.00 29.65 -21.28
N GLY A 459 -7.09 29.96 -19.99
CA GLY A 459 -8.36 30.08 -19.26
C GLY A 459 -9.27 31.18 -19.81
N GLY A 460 -10.59 31.03 -19.63
CA GLY A 460 -11.58 32.06 -20.08
C GLY A 460 -11.82 32.15 -21.59
N LYS A 461 -11.12 31.33 -22.41
CA LYS A 461 -11.18 31.35 -23.88
C LYS A 461 -12.15 30.33 -24.47
N GLY A 462 -12.99 29.69 -23.68
CA GLY A 462 -13.98 28.71 -24.12
C GLY A 462 -13.46 27.29 -24.36
N LEU A 463 -12.14 26.98 -24.15
CA LEU A 463 -11.56 25.68 -24.40
C LEU A 463 -12.17 24.58 -23.51
N GLY A 464 -12.46 24.89 -22.25
CA GLY A 464 -13.13 23.92 -21.35
C GLY A 464 -14.52 23.56 -21.86
N LYS A 465 -15.27 24.54 -22.38
CA LYS A 465 -16.58 24.32 -23.00
C LYS A 465 -16.46 23.41 -24.24
N ALA A 466 -15.53 23.70 -25.13
CA ALA A 466 -15.31 22.91 -26.35
C ALA A 466 -14.93 21.45 -26.02
N LEU A 467 -14.08 21.21 -25.00
CA LEU A 467 -13.67 19.88 -24.56
C LEU A 467 -14.86 19.07 -23.98
N VAL A 468 -15.69 19.69 -23.13
CA VAL A 468 -16.88 19.00 -22.57
C VAL A 468 -17.91 18.75 -23.66
N THR A 469 -18.12 19.69 -24.58
CA THR A 469 -19.03 19.50 -25.74
C THR A 469 -18.60 18.30 -26.59
N ALA A 470 -17.30 18.16 -26.89
CA ALA A 470 -16.79 17.00 -27.62
C ALA A 470 -17.01 15.67 -26.87
N CYS A 471 -16.93 15.67 -25.54
CA CYS A 471 -17.29 14.50 -24.72
C CYS A 471 -18.79 14.17 -24.80
N LEU A 472 -19.67 15.18 -24.77
CA LEU A 472 -21.13 14.97 -24.90
C LEU A 472 -21.54 14.48 -26.29
N GLU A 473 -20.92 14.99 -27.34
CA GLU A 473 -21.12 14.53 -28.72
C GLU A 473 -20.71 13.07 -28.87
N GLU A 474 -19.57 12.67 -28.32
CA GLU A 474 -19.15 11.26 -28.32
C GLU A 474 -20.09 10.39 -27.49
N ALA A 475 -20.53 10.84 -26.31
CA ALA A 475 -21.50 10.09 -25.52
C ALA A 475 -22.80 9.84 -26.30
N THR A 476 -23.27 10.87 -27.02
CA THR A 476 -24.44 10.77 -27.90
C THR A 476 -24.22 9.78 -29.03
N ALA A 477 -23.05 9.84 -29.70
CA ALA A 477 -22.68 8.92 -30.79
C ALA A 477 -22.56 7.47 -30.33
N LEU A 478 -22.15 7.23 -29.08
CA LEU A 478 -22.08 5.93 -28.44
C LEU A 478 -23.42 5.43 -27.87
N GLY A 479 -24.49 6.22 -27.95
CA GLY A 479 -25.83 5.87 -27.44
C GLY A 479 -25.96 5.96 -25.92
N VAL A 480 -25.01 6.59 -25.23
CA VAL A 480 -25.07 6.82 -23.78
C VAL A 480 -26.06 7.93 -23.47
N ARG A 481 -27.06 7.65 -22.62
CA ARG A 481 -28.15 8.59 -22.34
C ARG A 481 -27.88 9.57 -21.23
N ARG A 482 -27.00 9.24 -20.29
CA ARG A 482 -26.73 10.04 -19.11
C ARG A 482 -25.23 10.27 -18.95
N VAL A 483 -24.83 11.52 -18.82
CA VAL A 483 -23.45 11.90 -18.58
C VAL A 483 -23.37 12.70 -17.28
N PHE A 484 -22.56 12.27 -16.32
CA PHE A 484 -22.37 12.97 -15.06
C PHE A 484 -20.95 13.54 -14.93
N ALA A 485 -20.80 14.49 -14.01
CA ALA A 485 -19.51 15.05 -13.61
C ALA A 485 -19.48 15.23 -12.09
N LEU A 486 -18.30 15.05 -11.48
CA LEU A 486 -18.01 15.50 -10.12
C LEU A 486 -17.06 16.70 -10.21
N THR A 487 -17.39 17.79 -9.55
CA THR A 487 -16.65 19.04 -9.72
C THR A 487 -16.73 19.97 -8.52
N TYR A 488 -15.68 20.78 -8.36
CA TYR A 488 -15.65 21.95 -7.46
C TYR A 488 -16.22 23.23 -8.12
N ARG A 489 -16.58 23.16 -9.41
CA ARG A 489 -17.08 24.33 -10.20
C ARG A 489 -18.45 24.02 -10.83
N PRO A 490 -19.51 23.85 -10.04
CA PRO A 490 -20.81 23.43 -10.56
C PRO A 490 -21.37 24.42 -11.58
N GLY A 491 -21.25 25.74 -11.37
CA GLY A 491 -21.77 26.76 -12.29
C GLY A 491 -21.19 26.71 -13.70
N PHE A 492 -19.98 26.13 -13.88
CA PHE A 492 -19.42 25.90 -15.22
C PHE A 492 -20.20 24.80 -15.96
N PHE A 493 -20.54 23.71 -15.31
CA PHE A 493 -21.28 22.62 -15.90
C PHE A 493 -22.76 22.92 -16.08
N GLU A 494 -23.35 23.71 -15.19
CA GLU A 494 -24.74 24.20 -15.32
C GLU A 494 -24.95 25.02 -16.62
N GLN A 495 -23.98 25.84 -17.01
CA GLN A 495 -23.99 26.55 -18.29
C GLN A 495 -23.91 25.62 -19.51
N LEU A 496 -23.59 24.37 -19.32
CA LEU A 496 -23.52 23.33 -20.35
C LEU A 496 -24.72 22.38 -20.31
N GLY A 497 -25.76 22.71 -19.52
CA GLY A 497 -26.98 21.91 -19.43
C GLY A 497 -26.95 20.78 -18.39
N PHE A 498 -25.95 20.74 -17.53
CA PHE A 498 -25.95 19.81 -16.41
C PHE A 498 -26.85 20.34 -15.28
N ARG A 499 -27.52 19.43 -14.58
CA ARG A 499 -28.30 19.68 -13.36
C ARG A 499 -27.70 18.97 -12.16
N THR A 500 -27.83 19.54 -10.98
CA THR A 500 -27.36 18.91 -9.73
C THR A 500 -28.04 17.58 -9.49
N LEU A 501 -27.28 16.59 -9.02
CA LEU A 501 -27.70 15.22 -8.72
C LEU A 501 -27.29 14.84 -7.30
N ASP A 502 -28.11 14.06 -6.58
CA ASP A 502 -27.68 13.45 -5.31
C ASP A 502 -26.60 12.39 -5.59
N LYS A 503 -25.45 12.50 -4.93
CA LYS A 503 -24.33 11.53 -5.08
C LYS A 503 -24.75 10.08 -4.83
N ARG A 504 -25.79 9.85 -4.03
CA ARG A 504 -26.34 8.51 -3.74
C ARG A 504 -26.95 7.84 -4.95
N GLU A 505 -27.28 8.58 -5.98
CA GLU A 505 -27.78 8.05 -7.25
C GLU A 505 -26.66 7.54 -8.19
N LEU A 506 -25.39 7.66 -7.79
CA LEU A 506 -24.21 7.24 -8.56
C LEU A 506 -23.45 6.07 -7.89
N PRO A 507 -24.08 4.90 -7.63
CA PRO A 507 -23.47 3.80 -6.88
C PRO A 507 -22.24 3.18 -7.58
N GLN A 508 -22.23 3.16 -8.92
CA GLN A 508 -21.11 2.61 -9.72
C GLN A 508 -19.84 3.47 -9.55
N LYS A 509 -19.99 4.77 -9.42
CA LYS A 509 -18.88 5.70 -9.20
C LYS A 509 -18.21 5.45 -7.86
N ILE A 510 -19.00 5.25 -6.81
CA ILE A 510 -18.48 5.02 -5.45
C ILE A 510 -17.56 3.81 -5.42
N TRP A 511 -17.93 2.71 -6.08
CA TRP A 511 -17.13 1.48 -6.07
C TRP A 511 -15.85 1.54 -6.90
N LYS A 512 -15.80 2.35 -7.95
CA LYS A 512 -14.67 2.35 -8.89
C LYS A 512 -13.58 3.38 -8.56
N ASP A 513 -13.93 4.64 -8.42
CA ASP A 513 -12.98 5.75 -8.32
C ASP A 513 -13.02 6.48 -6.97
N CYS A 514 -14.19 6.63 -6.34
CA CYS A 514 -14.32 7.35 -5.07
C CYS A 514 -13.66 6.63 -3.90
N ILE A 515 -13.65 5.30 -3.86
CA ILE A 515 -12.92 4.53 -2.83
C ILE A 515 -11.42 4.85 -2.79
N ARG A 516 -10.86 5.34 -3.91
CA ARG A 516 -9.44 5.70 -4.02
C ARG A 516 -9.15 7.17 -3.76
N CYS A 517 -10.20 7.97 -3.57
CA CYS A 517 -10.08 9.40 -3.32
C CYS A 517 -9.74 9.64 -1.85
N ALA A 518 -8.71 10.43 -1.59
CA ALA A 518 -8.34 10.83 -0.23
C ALA A 518 -9.45 11.60 0.50
N LYS A 519 -10.38 12.21 -0.26
CA LYS A 519 -11.54 12.97 0.24
C LYS A 519 -12.84 12.14 0.25
N PHE A 520 -12.78 10.82 0.10
CA PHE A 520 -13.99 9.97 -0.02
C PHE A 520 -14.99 10.15 1.11
N THR A 521 -14.52 10.26 2.35
CA THR A 521 -15.37 10.42 3.54
C THR A 521 -15.90 11.83 3.76
N CYS A 522 -15.27 12.84 3.16
CA CYS A 522 -15.61 14.26 3.26
C CYS A 522 -15.59 14.94 1.89
N CYS A 523 -16.06 14.24 0.86
CA CYS A 523 -16.08 14.73 -0.52
C CYS A 523 -16.99 15.97 -0.66
N ASP A 524 -16.36 17.09 -0.97
CA ASP A 524 -16.96 18.42 -1.15
C ASP A 524 -17.27 18.77 -2.62
N GLU A 525 -17.02 17.86 -3.57
CA GLU A 525 -17.43 18.02 -4.97
C GLU A 525 -18.95 17.97 -5.11
N THR A 526 -19.49 18.72 -6.05
CA THR A 526 -20.91 18.64 -6.45
C THR A 526 -21.05 17.63 -7.59
N ALA A 527 -22.05 16.74 -7.48
CA ALA A 527 -22.42 15.84 -8.58
C ALA A 527 -23.44 16.52 -9.49
N LEU A 528 -23.20 16.48 -10.79
CA LEU A 528 -24.13 16.98 -11.79
C LEU A 528 -24.34 15.93 -12.88
N ILE A 529 -25.48 15.97 -13.56
CA ILE A 529 -25.87 15.07 -14.64
C ILE A 529 -26.48 15.85 -15.80
N CYS A 530 -26.19 15.39 -17.02
CA CYS A 530 -26.79 15.88 -18.26
C CYS A 530 -27.37 14.69 -19.04
N GLU A 531 -28.52 14.87 -19.66
CA GLU A 531 -29.12 13.89 -20.57
C GLU A 531 -28.71 14.21 -22.00
N THR A 532 -28.17 13.22 -22.71
CA THR A 532 -27.83 13.34 -24.12
C THR A 532 -29.07 12.98 -24.94
N THR A 533 -29.40 13.79 -25.92
CA THR A 533 -30.52 13.49 -26.84
C THR A 533 -30.01 12.46 -27.86
N PRO A 534 -30.64 11.27 -27.97
CA PRO A 534 -30.24 10.30 -29.00
C PRO A 534 -30.41 10.92 -30.38
N ALA A 535 -29.41 10.77 -31.26
CA ALA A 535 -29.58 11.06 -32.68
C ALA A 535 -30.74 10.22 -33.20
N ALA A 536 -31.76 10.86 -33.77
CA ALA A 536 -32.89 10.14 -34.37
C ALA A 536 -32.34 9.11 -35.37
N ARG A 537 -32.68 7.84 -35.18
CA ARG A 537 -32.37 6.78 -36.15
C ARG A 537 -33.01 7.16 -37.47
N ALA A 538 -32.21 7.56 -38.43
CA ALA A 538 -32.62 7.62 -39.82
C ALA A 538 -32.71 6.18 -40.34
N GLY A 539 -33.92 5.67 -40.57
CA GLY A 539 -34.17 4.46 -41.30
C GLY A 539 -35.00 3.40 -40.61
N ASP A 540 -36.32 3.61 -40.55
CA ASP A 540 -37.33 2.57 -40.73
C ASP A 540 -38.44 3.15 -41.61
N GLN A 541 -38.27 2.91 -42.88
CA GLN A 541 -39.36 2.86 -43.88
C GLN A 541 -39.20 1.62 -44.70
#